data_9c2fff7ff97fc32f39ede79dbbc4219d
#
_entry.id   9c2fff7ff97fc32f39ede79dbbc4219d
#
_cell.length_a   1.000
_cell.length_b   1.000
_cell.length_c   1.000
_cell.angle_alpha   90.00
_cell.angle_beta   90.00
_cell.angle_gamma   90.00
#
_symmetry.space_group_name_H-M   'P 1'
#
loop_
_entity.id
_entity.type
_entity.pdbx_description
1 polymer ?
#
loop_
_entity_poly.entity_id
_entity_poly.type
_entity_poly.pdbx_seq_one_letter_code
_entity_poly.pdbx_strand_id
1 'polypeptide(L)'
;WAGPQNAKNFAYLKSLTSRTPKVTIPGPAYVHYRAGRANISSDIYPDLDNFWADMVSAYHAEMQALAEAGCTYLQIDETSLVKLGDPRVRQLLVERGDTWNGLLKTYIEVVNAVVAGAPEGLSVGIHICRSQNPQWQADTGYDPIAPALFNDMNLDFYFLEYDNERAGSF
;
A
#
# COMPACT_ATOMS: atom_id res chain seq x y z
N TRP A 1 -9.93 11.12 8.77
CA TRP A 1 -10.72 10.87 7.55
C TRP A 1 -11.83 11.91 7.44
N ALA A 2 -11.85 12.62 6.32
CA ALA A 2 -12.77 13.74 6.11
C ALA A 2 -14.04 13.37 5.31
N GLY A 3 -14.28 12.08 5.11
CA GLY A 3 -15.40 11.53 4.35
C GLY A 3 -14.95 10.73 3.12
N PRO A 4 -15.89 10.03 2.45
CA PRO A 4 -15.60 9.17 1.30
C PRO A 4 -14.92 9.94 0.17
N GLN A 5 -13.77 9.43 -0.29
CA GLN A 5 -13.00 10.07 -1.36
C GLN A 5 -13.38 9.53 -2.74
N ASN A 6 -13.62 8.23 -2.85
CA ASN A 6 -13.78 7.55 -4.13
C ASN A 6 -15.20 7.03 -4.39
N ALA A 7 -16.04 6.87 -3.37
CA ALA A 7 -17.35 6.24 -3.49
C ALA A 7 -18.27 6.90 -4.53
N LYS A 8 -18.27 8.25 -4.61
CA LYS A 8 -19.06 8.99 -5.61
C LYS A 8 -18.58 8.74 -7.04
N ASN A 9 -17.27 8.78 -7.25
CA ASN A 9 -16.65 8.53 -8.56
C ASN A 9 -16.87 7.07 -8.99
N PHE A 10 -16.77 6.14 -8.03
CA PHE A 10 -17.05 4.73 -8.27
C PHE A 10 -18.52 4.51 -8.68
N ALA A 11 -19.49 5.09 -7.96
CA ALA A 11 -20.90 4.98 -8.30
C ALA A 11 -21.19 5.50 -9.73
N TYR A 12 -20.55 6.60 -10.12
CA TYR A 12 -20.63 7.12 -11.47
C TYR A 12 -20.04 6.14 -12.51
N LEU A 13 -18.81 5.65 -12.28
CA LEU A 13 -18.19 4.66 -13.15
C LEU A 13 -19.07 3.42 -13.30
N LYS A 14 -19.61 2.91 -12.20
CA LYS A 14 -20.49 1.73 -12.17
C LYS A 14 -21.74 1.93 -13.01
N SER A 15 -22.28 3.15 -13.06
CA SER A 15 -23.46 3.47 -13.89
C SER A 15 -23.20 3.44 -15.40
N LEU A 16 -21.92 3.49 -15.82
CA LEU A 16 -21.50 3.53 -17.22
C LEU A 16 -21.07 2.18 -17.79
N THR A 17 -21.02 1.13 -16.98
CA THR A 17 -20.52 -0.18 -17.42
C THR A 17 -21.33 -1.33 -16.85
N SER A 18 -21.46 -2.39 -17.64
CA SER A 18 -21.99 -3.69 -17.20
C SER A 18 -20.87 -4.64 -16.70
N ARG A 19 -19.60 -4.23 -16.82
CA ARG A 19 -18.46 -4.97 -16.32
C ARG A 19 -18.21 -4.65 -14.85
N THR A 20 -17.44 -5.47 -14.15
CA THR A 20 -17.01 -5.20 -12.78
C THR A 20 -16.01 -4.04 -12.78
N PRO A 21 -16.38 -2.86 -12.26
CA PRO A 21 -15.43 -1.77 -12.14
C PRO A 21 -14.48 -1.99 -10.98
N LYS A 22 -13.23 -1.57 -11.16
CA LYS A 22 -12.17 -1.64 -10.15
C LYS A 22 -11.84 -0.24 -9.65
N VAL A 23 -11.58 -0.12 -8.34
CA VAL A 23 -11.02 1.10 -7.73
C VAL A 23 -9.58 0.84 -7.33
N THR A 24 -8.77 1.88 -7.46
CA THR A 24 -7.39 1.89 -6.99
C THR A 24 -7.22 3.02 -5.99
N ILE A 25 -6.62 2.73 -4.84
CA ILE A 25 -6.28 3.70 -3.80
C ILE A 25 -4.79 3.60 -3.43
N PRO A 26 -4.14 4.69 -3.01
CA PRO A 26 -2.75 4.63 -2.58
C PRO A 26 -2.52 3.66 -1.42
N GLY A 27 -1.33 3.09 -1.32
CA GLY A 27 -0.94 2.26 -0.19
C GLY A 27 -0.73 3.07 1.10
N PRO A 28 -1.05 2.52 2.28
CA PRO A 28 -0.96 3.24 3.55
C PRO A 28 0.48 3.63 3.91
N ALA A 29 1.48 2.86 3.49
CA ALA A 29 2.89 3.13 3.78
C ALA A 29 3.44 4.34 3.02
N TYR A 30 2.79 4.78 1.94
CA TYR A 30 3.28 5.84 1.07
C TYR A 30 3.56 7.16 1.80
N VAL A 31 2.72 7.51 2.79
CA VAL A 31 2.85 8.75 3.57
C VAL A 31 4.13 8.75 4.40
N HIS A 32 4.48 7.61 4.99
CA HIS A 32 5.67 7.46 5.83
C HIS A 32 6.94 7.16 5.03
N TYR A 33 6.84 6.36 3.98
CA TYR A 33 7.99 5.78 3.27
C TYR A 33 9.08 6.81 2.88
N ARG A 34 8.69 7.95 2.30
CA ARG A 34 9.65 8.89 1.70
C ARG A 34 10.47 9.68 2.70
N ALA A 35 9.89 10.11 3.80
CA ALA A 35 10.58 10.95 4.77
C ALA A 35 10.53 10.39 6.21
N GLY A 36 9.95 9.21 6.40
CA GLY A 36 9.84 8.59 7.70
C GLY A 36 9.11 9.46 8.70
N ARG A 37 9.58 9.42 9.92
CA ARG A 37 9.04 10.20 11.05
C ARG A 37 8.94 11.70 10.77
N ALA A 38 9.84 12.26 9.96
CA ALA A 38 9.90 13.71 9.69
C ALA A 38 8.65 14.26 8.99
N ASN A 39 7.89 13.43 8.28
CA ASN A 39 6.64 13.83 7.61
C ASN A 39 5.41 13.81 8.54
N ILE A 40 5.55 13.30 9.74
CA ILE A 40 4.44 13.10 10.66
C ILE A 40 4.63 14.01 11.87
N SER A 41 3.66 14.90 12.10
CA SER A 41 3.74 15.87 13.22
C SER A 41 3.85 15.14 14.56
N SER A 42 4.89 15.45 15.31
CA SER A 42 5.10 14.94 16.66
C SER A 42 4.13 15.51 17.69
N ASP A 43 3.54 16.68 17.39
CA ASP A 43 2.55 17.32 18.26
C ASP A 43 1.21 16.58 18.19
N ILE A 44 0.90 15.99 17.02
CA ILE A 44 -0.34 15.23 16.81
C ILE A 44 -0.11 13.75 17.12
N TYR A 45 0.99 13.20 16.67
CA TYR A 45 1.37 11.80 16.84
C TYR A 45 2.73 11.71 17.55
N PRO A 46 2.76 11.76 18.89
CA PRO A 46 4.00 11.59 19.67
C PRO A 46 4.68 10.26 19.40
N ASP A 47 3.89 9.21 19.17
CA ASP A 47 4.33 7.91 18.68
C ASP A 47 3.66 7.55 17.34
N LEU A 48 4.23 6.58 16.63
CA LEU A 48 3.71 6.14 15.33
C LEU A 48 2.58 5.11 15.44
N ASP A 49 2.37 4.48 16.57
CA ASP A 49 1.33 3.47 16.73
C ASP A 49 -0.06 4.10 16.58
N ASN A 50 -0.26 5.27 17.18
CA ASN A 50 -1.50 6.03 17.00
C ASN A 50 -1.69 6.53 15.56
N PHE A 51 -0.59 6.94 14.89
CA PHE A 51 -0.63 7.31 13.48
C PHE A 51 -1.09 6.15 12.61
N TRP A 52 -0.53 4.95 12.82
CA TRP A 52 -0.90 3.76 12.06
C TRP A 52 -2.34 3.31 12.35
N ALA A 53 -2.77 3.40 13.62
CA ALA A 53 -4.16 3.07 14.00
C ALA A 53 -5.18 4.00 13.31
N ASP A 54 -4.91 5.31 13.29
CA ASP A 54 -5.77 6.28 12.60
C ASP A 54 -5.77 6.07 11.08
N MET A 55 -4.60 5.73 10.52
CA MET A 55 -4.48 5.38 9.09
C MET A 55 -5.35 4.18 8.75
N VAL A 56 -5.24 3.08 9.51
CA VAL A 56 -6.05 1.87 9.32
C VAL A 56 -7.54 2.19 9.44
N SER A 57 -7.93 2.97 10.44
CA SER A 57 -9.33 3.39 10.63
C SER A 57 -9.87 4.19 9.43
N ALA A 58 -9.04 5.07 8.85
CA ALA A 58 -9.41 5.84 7.66
C ALA A 58 -9.62 4.94 6.43
N TYR A 59 -8.76 3.93 6.26
CA TYR A 59 -8.91 2.95 5.17
C TYR A 59 -10.16 2.09 5.35
N HIS A 60 -10.47 1.64 6.57
CA HIS A 60 -11.71 0.90 6.86
C HIS A 60 -12.95 1.72 6.49
N ALA A 61 -12.98 3.00 6.87
CA ALA A 61 -14.09 3.89 6.53
C ALA A 61 -14.23 4.11 5.01
N GLU A 62 -13.12 4.23 4.27
CA GLU A 62 -13.13 4.35 2.81
C GLU A 62 -13.60 3.05 2.14
N MET A 63 -13.11 1.89 2.59
CA MET A 63 -13.55 0.58 2.06
C MET A 63 -15.03 0.33 2.33
N GLN A 64 -15.53 0.70 3.51
CA GLN A 64 -16.94 0.61 3.83
C GLN A 64 -17.79 1.47 2.88
N ALA A 65 -17.39 2.72 2.64
CA ALA A 65 -18.11 3.62 1.73
C ALA A 65 -18.08 3.12 0.27
N LEU A 66 -16.97 2.52 -0.16
CA LEU A 66 -16.86 1.90 -1.47
C LEU A 66 -17.77 0.67 -1.60
N ALA A 67 -17.80 -0.19 -0.59
CA ALA A 67 -18.68 -1.37 -0.57
C ALA A 67 -20.17 -0.97 -0.58
N GLU A 68 -20.57 0.06 0.18
CA GLU A 68 -21.91 0.63 0.15
C GLU A 68 -22.29 1.19 -1.23
N ALA A 69 -21.33 1.74 -1.98
CA ALA A 69 -21.52 2.10 -3.37
C ALA A 69 -21.54 0.89 -4.34
N GLY A 70 -21.32 -0.32 -3.81
CA GLY A 70 -21.34 -1.59 -4.52
C GLY A 70 -20.02 -1.95 -5.20
N CYS A 71 -18.89 -1.49 -4.66
CA CYS A 71 -17.56 -1.92 -5.06
C CYS A 71 -17.28 -3.33 -4.53
N THR A 72 -16.78 -4.20 -5.41
CA THR A 72 -16.37 -5.58 -5.07
C THR A 72 -14.92 -5.86 -5.43
N TYR A 73 -14.19 -4.86 -5.96
CA TYR A 73 -12.85 -5.04 -6.49
C TYR A 73 -11.98 -3.82 -6.20
N LEU A 74 -11.12 -3.94 -5.20
CA LEU A 74 -10.22 -2.87 -4.75
C LEU A 74 -8.75 -3.25 -4.97
N GLN A 75 -7.98 -2.31 -5.47
CA GLN A 75 -6.52 -2.39 -5.55
C GLN A 75 -5.89 -1.36 -4.63
N ILE A 76 -4.97 -1.77 -3.80
CA ILE A 76 -4.06 -0.91 -3.06
C ILE A 76 -2.79 -0.72 -3.90
N ASP A 77 -2.47 0.53 -4.26
CA ASP A 77 -1.22 0.86 -4.96
C ASP A 77 -0.10 1.10 -3.97
N GLU A 78 0.67 0.05 -3.70
CA GLU A 78 1.77 0.09 -2.76
C GLU A 78 3.10 0.24 -3.50
N THR A 79 3.78 1.36 -3.29
CA THR A 79 4.99 1.70 -4.01
C THR A 79 6.25 1.62 -3.14
N SER A 80 6.12 1.32 -1.85
CA SER A 80 7.23 1.34 -0.90
C SER A 80 7.91 -0.03 -0.76
N LEU A 81 7.16 -1.11 -0.77
CA LEU A 81 7.66 -2.44 -0.38
C LEU A 81 8.85 -2.91 -1.21
N VAL A 82 8.75 -2.92 -2.54
CA VAL A 82 9.85 -3.37 -3.40
C VAL A 82 11.11 -2.51 -3.25
N LYS A 83 10.94 -1.23 -2.95
CA LYS A 83 12.04 -0.28 -2.77
C LYS A 83 12.85 -0.56 -1.51
N LEU A 84 12.26 -1.17 -0.48
CA LEU A 84 12.98 -1.60 0.71
C LEU A 84 14.02 -2.70 0.38
N GLY A 85 13.87 -3.40 -0.73
CA GLY A 85 14.86 -4.32 -1.27
C GLY A 85 16.10 -3.66 -1.88
N ASP A 86 15.98 -2.40 -2.34
CA ASP A 86 17.04 -1.69 -3.07
C ASP A 86 18.16 -1.23 -2.12
N PRO A 87 19.44 -1.59 -2.39
CA PRO A 87 20.57 -1.20 -1.55
C PRO A 87 20.72 0.31 -1.34
N ARG A 88 20.39 1.12 -2.37
CA ARG A 88 20.44 2.58 -2.29
C ARG A 88 19.40 3.11 -1.30
N VAL A 89 18.20 2.55 -1.34
CA VAL A 89 17.14 2.90 -0.40
C VAL A 89 17.51 2.48 1.02
N ARG A 90 18.08 1.28 1.19
CA ARG A 90 18.57 0.82 2.50
C ARG A 90 19.58 1.76 3.13
N GLN A 91 20.51 2.30 2.31
CA GLN A 91 21.47 3.30 2.78
C GLN A 91 20.77 4.57 3.30
N LEU A 92 19.80 5.10 2.54
CA LEU A 92 19.03 6.27 2.96
C LEU A 92 18.22 6.01 4.24
N LEU A 93 17.71 4.79 4.43
CA LEU A 93 17.00 4.42 5.65
C LEU A 93 17.92 4.43 6.87
N VAL A 94 19.14 3.90 6.75
CA VAL A 94 20.15 3.92 7.82
C VAL A 94 20.51 5.35 8.21
N GLU A 95 20.70 6.25 7.25
CA GLU A 95 21.03 7.66 7.49
C GLU A 95 19.95 8.39 8.29
N ARG A 96 18.68 7.98 8.18
CA ARG A 96 17.57 8.54 8.97
C ARG A 96 17.21 7.73 10.22
N GLY A 97 17.98 6.69 10.55
CA GLY A 97 17.78 5.87 11.76
C GLY A 97 16.77 4.73 11.61
N ASP A 98 16.31 4.44 10.39
CA ASP A 98 15.40 3.33 10.11
C ASP A 98 16.15 2.06 9.69
N THR A 99 15.48 0.91 9.83
CA THR A 99 15.94 -0.37 9.27
C THR A 99 14.96 -0.86 8.23
N TRP A 100 15.46 -1.33 7.09
CA TRP A 100 14.62 -1.77 5.99
C TRP A 100 13.70 -2.95 6.35
N ASN A 101 14.21 -3.92 7.12
CA ASN A 101 13.43 -5.07 7.57
C ASN A 101 12.40 -4.69 8.65
N GLY A 102 12.72 -3.74 9.52
CA GLY A 102 11.76 -3.18 10.47
C GLY A 102 10.60 -2.49 9.76
N LEU A 103 10.92 -1.65 8.75
CA LEU A 103 9.89 -0.99 7.95
C LEU A 103 9.09 -1.98 7.09
N LEU A 104 9.74 -3.01 6.51
CA LEU A 104 9.04 -4.05 5.78
C LEU A 104 7.99 -4.73 6.64
N LYS A 105 8.37 -5.13 7.85
CA LYS A 105 7.46 -5.72 8.83
C LYS A 105 6.30 -4.77 9.15
N THR A 106 6.59 -3.53 9.55
CA THR A 106 5.56 -2.53 9.88
C THR A 106 4.59 -2.30 8.73
N TYR A 107 5.08 -2.16 7.50
CA TYR A 107 4.21 -1.89 6.35
C TYR A 107 3.33 -3.08 5.99
N ILE A 108 3.83 -4.31 6.11
CA ILE A 108 3.03 -5.52 5.95
C ILE A 108 1.95 -5.61 7.05
N GLU A 109 2.29 -5.35 8.31
CA GLU A 109 1.34 -5.35 9.42
C GLU A 109 0.23 -4.31 9.21
N VAL A 110 0.59 -3.11 8.74
CA VAL A 110 -0.39 -2.05 8.44
C VAL A 110 -1.29 -2.43 7.28
N VAL A 111 -0.75 -2.98 6.18
CA VAL A 111 -1.58 -3.45 5.05
C VAL A 111 -2.49 -4.58 5.49
N ASN A 112 -2.00 -5.55 6.26
CA ASN A 112 -2.83 -6.63 6.79
C ASN A 112 -3.95 -6.11 7.71
N ALA A 113 -3.66 -5.12 8.56
CA ALA A 113 -4.67 -4.49 9.40
C ALA A 113 -5.74 -3.77 8.55
N VAL A 114 -5.34 -3.09 7.48
CA VAL A 114 -6.27 -2.49 6.52
C VAL A 114 -7.16 -3.57 5.89
N VAL A 115 -6.56 -4.64 5.35
CA VAL A 115 -7.31 -5.72 4.67
C VAL A 115 -8.26 -6.45 5.62
N ALA A 116 -7.86 -6.64 6.88
CA ALA A 116 -8.71 -7.29 7.89
C ALA A 116 -10.04 -6.58 8.16
N GLY A 117 -10.14 -5.28 7.86
CA GLY A 117 -11.39 -4.52 7.95
C GLY A 117 -12.16 -4.42 6.63
N ALA A 118 -11.79 -5.19 5.60
CA ALA A 118 -12.51 -5.20 4.33
C ALA A 118 -13.93 -5.76 4.54
N PRO A 119 -14.99 -5.05 4.06
CA PRO A 119 -16.34 -5.56 4.09
C PRO A 119 -16.50 -6.87 3.31
N GLU A 120 -17.43 -7.72 3.75
CA GLU A 120 -17.76 -8.96 3.04
C GLU A 120 -18.10 -8.68 1.56
N GLY A 121 -17.54 -9.47 0.67
CA GLY A 121 -17.72 -9.34 -0.77
C GLY A 121 -16.82 -8.31 -1.47
N LEU A 122 -15.95 -7.60 -0.73
CA LEU A 122 -14.93 -6.72 -1.29
C LEU A 122 -13.60 -7.48 -1.38
N SER A 123 -13.20 -7.89 -2.58
CA SER A 123 -11.86 -8.45 -2.82
C SER A 123 -10.82 -7.34 -2.84
N VAL A 124 -9.73 -7.53 -2.10
CA VAL A 124 -8.65 -6.56 -1.95
C VAL A 124 -7.33 -7.15 -2.42
N GLY A 125 -6.71 -6.52 -3.40
CA GLY A 125 -5.39 -6.87 -3.86
C GLY A 125 -4.42 -5.71 -3.81
N ILE A 126 -3.17 -6.00 -4.15
CA ILE A 126 -2.09 -5.03 -4.10
C ILE A 126 -1.37 -4.93 -5.46
N HIS A 127 -1.08 -3.71 -5.87
CA HIS A 127 -0.10 -3.45 -6.92
C HIS A 127 1.22 -3.01 -6.29
N ILE A 128 2.31 -3.68 -6.67
CA ILE A 128 3.65 -3.33 -6.26
C ILE A 128 4.33 -2.61 -7.42
N CYS A 129 4.39 -1.30 -7.33
CA CYS A 129 4.96 -0.43 -8.35
C CYS A 129 6.48 -0.30 -8.19
N ARG A 130 7.23 -0.51 -9.27
CA ARG A 130 8.68 -0.29 -9.30
C ARG A 130 9.08 1.15 -9.63
N SER A 131 8.12 2.02 -9.89
CA SER A 131 8.24 3.42 -10.29
C SER A 131 8.79 3.63 -11.71
N GLN A 132 8.18 4.54 -12.42
CA GLN A 132 8.67 5.04 -13.71
C GLN A 132 9.63 6.24 -13.57
N ASN A 133 9.70 6.84 -12.36
CA ASN A 133 10.62 7.92 -12.09
C ASN A 133 12.01 7.37 -11.79
N PRO A 134 13.06 7.70 -12.59
CA PRO A 134 14.40 7.18 -12.40
C PRO A 134 15.01 7.40 -11.02
N GLN A 135 14.63 8.49 -10.33
CA GLN A 135 15.12 8.80 -8.97
C GLN A 135 14.56 7.87 -7.89
N TRP A 136 13.39 7.25 -8.16
CA TRP A 136 12.67 6.41 -7.21
C TRP A 136 12.46 5.00 -7.71
N GLN A 137 13.10 4.67 -8.83
CA GLN A 137 12.98 3.37 -9.46
C GLN A 137 13.72 2.32 -8.63
N ALA A 138 13.06 1.20 -8.33
CA ALA A 138 13.73 0.04 -7.77
C ALA A 138 14.40 -0.76 -8.90
N ASP A 139 15.72 -0.99 -8.77
CA ASP A 139 16.52 -1.76 -9.71
C ASP A 139 16.82 -3.17 -9.21
N THR A 140 16.20 -3.58 -8.12
CA THR A 140 16.29 -4.94 -7.57
C THR A 140 15.03 -5.74 -7.88
N GLY A 141 15.17 -7.07 -7.99
CA GLY A 141 14.03 -7.98 -8.10
C GLY A 141 13.22 -8.06 -6.80
N TYR A 142 12.28 -8.98 -6.77
CA TYR A 142 11.43 -9.22 -5.60
C TYR A 142 12.09 -10.09 -4.53
N ASP A 143 13.18 -10.82 -4.86
CA ASP A 143 13.85 -11.76 -3.95
C ASP A 143 14.02 -11.27 -2.51
N PRO A 144 14.43 -10.00 -2.24
CA PRO A 144 14.65 -9.55 -0.87
C PRO A 144 13.38 -9.44 -0.03
N ILE A 145 12.22 -9.31 -0.67
CA ILE A 145 10.93 -9.10 -0.01
C ILE A 145 9.91 -10.21 -0.28
N ALA A 146 10.17 -11.08 -1.26
CA ALA A 146 9.23 -12.11 -1.71
C ALA A 146 8.74 -13.03 -0.58
N PRO A 147 9.60 -13.53 0.34
CA PRO A 147 9.10 -14.34 1.45
C PRO A 147 8.06 -13.61 2.31
N ALA A 148 8.32 -12.35 2.67
CA ALA A 148 7.39 -11.55 3.46
C ALA A 148 6.14 -11.17 2.65
N LEU A 149 6.32 -10.83 1.37
CA LEU A 149 5.22 -10.46 0.48
C LEU A 149 4.21 -11.61 0.30
N PHE A 150 4.69 -12.83 0.08
CA PHE A 150 3.83 -13.96 -0.28
C PHE A 150 3.41 -14.84 0.91
N ASN A 151 4.15 -14.81 2.03
CA ASN A 151 3.82 -15.64 3.18
C ASN A 151 3.11 -14.85 4.29
N ASP A 152 3.39 -13.54 4.41
CA ASP A 152 2.95 -12.75 5.55
C ASP A 152 1.82 -11.76 5.22
N MET A 153 1.51 -11.52 3.93
CA MET A 153 0.40 -10.65 3.53
C MET A 153 -0.89 -11.43 3.26
N ASN A 154 -2.00 -10.91 3.78
CA ASN A 154 -3.33 -11.53 3.69
C ASN A 154 -4.17 -10.86 2.58
N LEU A 155 -3.78 -11.06 1.32
CA LEU A 155 -4.40 -10.42 0.16
C LEU A 155 -5.05 -11.46 -0.76
N ASP A 156 -6.09 -11.05 -1.49
CA ASP A 156 -6.75 -11.93 -2.47
C ASP A 156 -5.94 -12.09 -3.75
N PHE A 157 -5.16 -11.04 -4.15
CA PHE A 157 -4.38 -11.07 -5.39
C PHE A 157 -3.27 -10.03 -5.40
N TYR A 158 -2.29 -10.24 -6.32
CA TYR A 158 -1.12 -9.40 -6.50
C TYR A 158 -1.00 -8.96 -7.97
N PHE A 159 -0.70 -7.69 -8.19
CA PHE A 159 -0.28 -7.13 -9.47
C PHE A 159 1.17 -6.70 -9.38
N LEU A 160 2.05 -7.46 -10.00
CA LEU A 160 3.50 -7.25 -9.93
C LEU A 160 4.01 -6.77 -11.28
N GLU A 161 4.89 -5.77 -11.28
CA GLU A 161 5.66 -5.41 -12.46
C GLU A 161 6.77 -6.45 -12.67
N TYR A 162 6.55 -7.35 -13.65
CA TYR A 162 7.40 -8.50 -13.89
C TYR A 162 7.51 -8.84 -15.40
N ASP A 163 7.68 -7.82 -16.22
CA ASP A 163 7.62 -7.92 -17.67
C ASP A 163 8.96 -7.71 -18.40
N ASN A 164 10.05 -7.48 -17.64
CA ASN A 164 11.39 -7.24 -18.22
C ASN A 164 12.51 -7.66 -17.26
N GLU A 165 13.75 -7.72 -17.78
CA GLU A 165 14.95 -8.15 -17.04
C GLU A 165 15.23 -7.32 -15.78
N ARG A 166 14.83 -6.05 -15.77
CA ARG A 166 14.97 -5.17 -14.59
C ARG A 166 14.10 -5.62 -13.42
N ALA A 167 13.03 -6.32 -13.68
CA ALA A 167 12.17 -6.86 -12.63
C ALA A 167 12.86 -7.97 -11.82
N GLY A 168 13.95 -8.54 -12.34
CA GLY A 168 14.66 -9.63 -11.70
C GLY A 168 13.92 -10.96 -11.82
N SER A 169 14.19 -11.84 -10.88
CA SER A 169 13.49 -13.13 -10.74
C SER A 169 12.76 -13.21 -9.39
N PHE A 170 11.98 -14.26 -9.24
CA PHE A 170 11.43 -14.69 -7.97
C PHE A 170 12.30 -15.78 -7.37
#